data_ac3b6c3a5bda5c94df9ffc060516e1a5
#
_entry.id   ac3b6c3a5bda5c94df9ffc060516e1a5
#
_cell.length_a   1.000
_cell.length_b   1.000
_cell.length_c   1.000
_cell.angle_alpha   90.00
_cell.angle_beta   90.00
_cell.angle_gamma   90.00
#
_symmetry.space_group_name_H-M   'P 1'
#
loop_
_entity.id
_entity.type
_entity.pdbx_description
1 polymer ?
#
loop_
_entity_poly.entity_id
_entity_poly.type
_entity_poly.pdbx_seq_one_letter_code
_entity_poly.pdbx_strand_id
1 'polypeptide(L)'
;MSATPSETTTERNFFVHPQALVESTEIGRNTRVWAFAHVMRGARVGADCNIGDHAFIESGAILGNNVTVKNGVAIWDRVTIEDNVFLGPNCVLTNDLNPRAYIKKSGSTLVPTLIRENATIGANVTIVCGVTIGQYAFIGAGAVVIRSVPDFALIVGNPGRQIGWMCVCAEKLPLPAGAARDSSVTCPHCRRSFVVAPGGLSVVEEVLIGKGENQ
;
A
#
# COMPACT_ATOMS: atom_id res chain seq x y z
N MET A 1 34.11 18.86 37.17
CA MET A 1 34.28 18.51 35.73
C MET A 1 33.28 17.40 35.44
N SER A 2 32.10 17.76 34.93
CA SER A 2 31.07 16.80 34.56
C SER A 2 31.22 16.47 33.06
N ALA A 3 31.51 15.22 32.75
CA ALA A 3 31.57 14.75 31.41
C ALA A 3 30.14 14.66 30.85
N THR A 4 29.88 15.40 29.78
CA THR A 4 28.69 15.26 28.93
C THR A 4 28.76 13.92 28.25
N PRO A 5 27.66 13.12 28.24
CA PRO A 5 27.62 11.91 27.44
C PRO A 5 27.69 12.28 25.93
N SER A 6 28.63 11.71 25.21
CA SER A 6 28.69 11.81 23.75
C SER A 6 27.49 11.08 23.16
N GLU A 7 26.53 11.82 22.64
CA GLU A 7 25.51 11.25 21.74
C GLU A 7 26.24 10.66 20.52
N THR A 8 26.31 9.35 20.49
CA THR A 8 26.66 8.60 19.26
C THR A 8 25.51 8.82 18.26
N THR A 9 25.66 9.80 17.38
CA THR A 9 24.84 9.96 16.20
C THR A 9 25.08 8.75 15.30
N THR A 10 24.25 7.71 15.43
CA THR A 10 24.19 6.64 14.45
C THR A 10 23.77 7.31 13.14
N GLU A 11 24.65 7.30 12.13
CA GLU A 11 24.32 7.85 10.81
C GLU A 11 23.05 7.15 10.29
N ARG A 12 21.99 7.94 10.11
CA ARG A 12 20.75 7.44 9.55
C ARG A 12 21.01 7.09 8.08
N ASN A 13 20.74 5.88 7.69
CA ASN A 13 20.86 5.43 6.30
C ASN A 13 19.59 5.71 5.46
N PHE A 14 18.76 6.66 5.91
CA PHE A 14 17.53 7.14 5.26
C PHE A 14 17.42 8.67 5.38
N PHE A 15 16.70 9.29 4.45
CA PHE A 15 16.52 10.75 4.39
C PHE A 15 15.30 11.18 5.23
N VAL A 16 15.47 12.25 6.01
CA VAL A 16 14.38 12.92 6.73
C VAL A 16 14.44 14.41 6.43
N HIS A 17 13.37 14.95 5.85
CA HIS A 17 13.26 16.38 5.63
C HIS A 17 13.28 17.13 6.97
N PRO A 18 13.95 18.31 7.09
CA PRO A 18 14.07 19.04 8.37
C PRO A 18 12.74 19.40 9.05
N GLN A 19 11.66 19.49 8.30
CA GLN A 19 10.31 19.77 8.82
C GLN A 19 9.47 18.50 9.04
N ALA A 20 10.02 17.29 8.88
CA ALA A 20 9.33 16.06 9.23
C ALA A 20 9.54 15.71 10.71
N LEU A 21 8.55 15.07 11.31
CA LEU A 21 8.65 14.51 12.67
C LEU A 21 8.78 12.98 12.56
N VAL A 22 9.96 12.45 12.88
CA VAL A 22 10.23 11.02 12.83
C VAL A 22 10.67 10.54 14.20
N GLU A 23 9.79 9.81 14.88
CA GLU A 23 10.01 9.24 16.21
C GLU A 23 10.38 7.75 16.15
N SER A 24 10.03 7.06 15.04
CA SER A 24 10.36 5.65 14.84
C SER A 24 11.85 5.45 14.64
N THR A 25 12.36 4.37 15.21
CA THR A 25 13.72 3.85 14.99
C THR A 25 13.75 2.69 13.98
N GLU A 26 12.57 2.22 13.54
CA GLU A 26 12.41 1.09 12.63
C GLU A 26 12.09 1.57 11.20
N ILE A 27 13.06 2.26 10.59
CA ILE A 27 12.97 2.76 9.21
C ILE A 27 14.13 2.18 8.41
N GLY A 28 13.81 1.52 7.29
CA GLY A 28 14.76 0.88 6.42
C GLY A 28 15.61 1.87 5.62
N ARG A 29 16.74 1.37 5.13
CA ARG A 29 17.70 2.15 4.31
C ARG A 29 17.03 2.78 3.09
N ASN A 30 17.61 3.89 2.58
CA ASN A 30 17.18 4.63 1.40
C ASN A 30 15.74 5.16 1.44
N THR A 31 14.98 4.96 2.52
CA THR A 31 13.65 5.53 2.69
C THR A 31 13.75 7.05 2.78
N ARG A 32 12.79 7.75 2.18
CA ARG A 32 12.71 9.21 2.20
C ARG A 32 11.44 9.64 2.89
N VAL A 33 11.58 10.48 3.92
CA VAL A 33 10.46 11.09 4.66
C VAL A 33 10.45 12.58 4.36
N TRP A 34 9.39 13.04 3.68
CA TRP A 34 9.28 14.41 3.19
C TRP A 34 8.66 15.36 4.23
N ALA A 35 8.52 16.64 3.83
CA ALA A 35 8.11 17.72 4.72
C ALA A 35 6.76 17.44 5.41
N PHE A 36 6.68 17.80 6.69
CA PHE A 36 5.47 17.70 7.50
C PHE A 36 4.90 16.29 7.67
N ALA A 37 5.62 15.27 7.20
CA ALA A 37 5.24 13.90 7.49
C ALA A 37 5.54 13.58 8.96
N HIS A 38 4.67 12.77 9.59
CA HIS A 38 4.86 12.31 10.96
C HIS A 38 4.88 10.77 10.99
N VAL A 39 6.00 10.20 11.41
CA VAL A 39 6.16 8.76 11.62
C VAL A 39 6.30 8.51 13.12
N MET A 40 5.25 8.00 13.74
CA MET A 40 5.20 7.79 15.19
C MET A 40 6.14 6.68 15.65
N ARG A 41 6.50 6.74 16.91
CA ARG A 41 7.23 5.67 17.60
C ARG A 41 6.43 4.37 17.52
N GLY A 42 7.10 3.24 17.17
CA GLY A 42 6.47 1.93 17.01
C GLY A 42 5.83 1.69 15.63
N ALA A 43 5.82 2.67 14.73
CA ALA A 43 5.59 2.44 13.32
C ALA A 43 6.80 1.73 12.70
N ARG A 44 6.59 0.81 11.77
CA ARG A 44 7.65 0.11 11.03
C ARG A 44 7.57 0.45 9.55
N VAL A 45 8.67 0.91 8.98
CA VAL A 45 8.76 1.28 7.56
C VAL A 45 9.97 0.57 6.95
N GLY A 46 9.75 -0.19 5.90
CA GLY A 46 10.79 -0.92 5.19
C GLY A 46 11.79 -0.03 4.46
N ALA A 47 12.65 -0.65 3.68
CA ALA A 47 13.66 0.03 2.87
C ALA A 47 13.06 0.62 1.58
N ASP A 48 13.78 1.61 0.99
CA ASP A 48 13.49 2.20 -0.32
C ASP A 48 12.08 2.83 -0.43
N CYS A 49 11.43 3.16 0.69
CA CYS A 49 10.11 3.78 0.73
C CYS A 49 10.17 5.28 0.43
N ASN A 50 9.05 5.83 -0.07
CA ASN A 50 8.87 7.25 -0.28
C ASN A 50 7.63 7.73 0.47
N ILE A 51 7.82 8.46 1.58
CA ILE A 51 6.77 8.95 2.48
C ILE A 51 6.55 10.43 2.19
N GLY A 52 5.47 10.73 1.45
CA GLY A 52 5.15 12.06 0.95
C GLY A 52 4.79 13.08 2.02
N ASP A 53 4.68 14.34 1.61
CA ASP A 53 4.37 15.46 2.50
C ASP A 53 3.03 15.23 3.23
N HIS A 54 2.98 15.61 4.51
CA HIS A 54 1.79 15.49 5.35
C HIS A 54 1.27 14.05 5.52
N ALA A 55 2.07 13.02 5.20
CA ALA A 55 1.71 11.65 5.53
C ALA A 55 1.80 11.45 7.05
N PHE A 56 0.86 10.65 7.59
CA PHE A 56 0.86 10.27 8.99
C PHE A 56 0.92 8.74 9.10
N ILE A 57 1.89 8.23 9.83
CA ILE A 57 2.07 6.80 10.07
C ILE A 57 2.01 6.54 11.57
N GLU A 58 0.89 5.95 12.01
CA GLU A 58 0.59 5.71 13.42
C GLU A 58 1.44 4.57 13.99
N SER A 59 1.63 4.60 15.29
CA SER A 59 2.22 3.49 16.04
C SER A 59 1.48 2.18 15.75
N GLY A 60 2.23 1.09 15.47
CA GLY A 60 1.65 -0.21 15.11
C GLY A 60 1.36 -0.42 13.62
N ALA A 61 1.42 0.63 12.80
CA ALA A 61 1.38 0.50 11.34
C ALA A 61 2.66 -0.16 10.81
N ILE A 62 2.52 -1.01 9.78
CA ILE A 62 3.62 -1.76 9.17
C ILE A 62 3.63 -1.53 7.67
N LEU A 63 4.74 -1.04 7.16
CA LEU A 63 5.00 -0.87 5.73
C LEU A 63 6.20 -1.74 5.34
N GLY A 64 6.04 -2.50 4.27
CA GLY A 64 7.10 -3.27 3.63
C GLY A 64 8.11 -2.38 2.89
N ASN A 65 8.85 -2.98 1.97
CA ASN A 65 9.87 -2.29 1.19
C ASN A 65 9.28 -1.64 -0.06
N ASN A 66 9.95 -0.60 -0.57
CA ASN A 66 9.59 0.11 -1.81
C ASN A 66 8.13 0.59 -1.84
N VAL A 67 7.57 0.95 -0.69
CA VAL A 67 6.21 1.50 -0.58
C VAL A 67 6.25 2.99 -0.90
N THR A 68 5.36 3.42 -1.80
CA THR A 68 5.15 4.83 -2.10
C THR A 68 3.87 5.31 -1.42
N VAL A 69 4.02 6.18 -0.44
CA VAL A 69 2.93 6.89 0.23
C VAL A 69 2.92 8.32 -0.31
N LYS A 70 1.87 8.68 -1.05
CA LYS A 70 1.72 10.05 -1.57
C LYS A 70 1.21 10.99 -0.48
N ASN A 71 1.18 12.28 -0.80
CA ASN A 71 0.86 13.35 0.14
C ASN A 71 -0.53 13.20 0.79
N GLY A 72 -0.62 13.53 2.08
CA GLY A 72 -1.88 13.59 2.82
C GLY A 72 -2.49 12.23 3.18
N VAL A 73 -1.73 11.15 3.10
CA VAL A 73 -2.20 9.80 3.47
C VAL A 73 -1.96 9.55 4.95
N ALA A 74 -3.00 9.09 5.67
CA ALA A 74 -2.87 8.61 7.05
C ALA A 74 -2.97 7.08 7.10
N ILE A 75 -1.97 6.45 7.74
CA ILE A 75 -1.88 5.00 7.92
C ILE A 75 -1.99 4.74 9.43
N TRP A 76 -3.06 4.07 9.82
CA TRP A 76 -3.43 3.87 11.22
C TRP A 76 -2.87 2.57 11.79
N ASP A 77 -2.93 2.43 13.12
CA ASP A 77 -2.65 1.17 13.81
C ASP A 77 -3.44 0.00 13.18
N ARG A 78 -2.82 -1.18 13.11
CA ARG A 78 -3.34 -2.42 12.50
C ARG A 78 -3.51 -2.40 10.98
N VAL A 79 -2.94 -1.42 10.31
CA VAL A 79 -2.78 -1.45 8.86
C VAL A 79 -1.41 -2.06 8.53
N THR A 80 -1.44 -3.10 7.69
CA THR A 80 -0.23 -3.72 7.12
C THR A 80 -0.23 -3.50 5.61
N ILE A 81 0.87 -2.97 5.11
CA ILE A 81 1.11 -2.71 3.69
C ILE A 81 2.34 -3.51 3.28
N GLU A 82 2.18 -4.43 2.34
CA GLU A 82 3.29 -5.25 1.85
C GLU A 82 4.18 -4.48 0.85
N ASP A 83 5.15 -5.16 0.26
CA ASP A 83 6.16 -4.54 -0.61
C ASP A 83 5.56 -3.96 -1.91
N ASN A 84 6.22 -2.94 -2.46
CA ASN A 84 5.93 -2.33 -3.76
C ASN A 84 4.52 -1.72 -3.89
N VAL A 85 3.83 -1.43 -2.80
CA VAL A 85 2.49 -0.83 -2.83
C VAL A 85 2.57 0.66 -3.12
N PHE A 86 1.67 1.14 -3.97
CA PHE A 86 1.47 2.55 -4.24
C PHE A 86 0.17 3.06 -3.59
N LEU A 87 0.29 4.08 -2.74
CA LEU A 87 -0.84 4.80 -2.14
C LEU A 87 -0.94 6.19 -2.74
N GLY A 88 -1.99 6.42 -3.53
CA GLY A 88 -2.28 7.70 -4.18
C GLY A 88 -2.58 8.82 -3.19
N PRO A 89 -2.47 10.11 -3.60
CA PRO A 89 -2.66 11.24 -2.71
C PRO A 89 -4.06 11.24 -2.10
N ASN A 90 -4.10 11.60 -0.81
CA ASN A 90 -5.34 11.72 -0.03
C ASN A 90 -6.20 10.44 0.00
N CYS A 91 -5.63 9.26 -0.25
CA CYS A 91 -6.38 8.05 0.05
C CYS A 91 -6.55 7.89 1.57
N VAL A 92 -7.68 7.35 1.96
CA VAL A 92 -8.10 7.25 3.37
C VAL A 92 -8.26 5.79 3.76
N LEU A 93 -7.59 5.40 4.84
CA LEU A 93 -7.80 4.12 5.50
C LEU A 93 -8.56 4.34 6.81
N THR A 94 -9.28 3.34 7.28
CA THR A 94 -9.91 3.37 8.61
C THR A 94 -9.43 2.17 9.42
N ASN A 95 -9.61 2.19 10.75
CA ASN A 95 -9.30 1.07 11.64
C ASN A 95 -10.42 0.79 12.66
N ASP A 96 -11.50 1.57 12.62
CA ASP A 96 -12.71 1.36 13.43
C ASP A 96 -13.96 1.42 12.54
N LEU A 97 -14.75 0.33 12.54
CA LEU A 97 -16.00 0.24 11.75
C LEU A 97 -17.13 1.10 12.31
N ASN A 98 -17.16 1.28 13.63
CA ASN A 98 -18.26 1.95 14.32
C ASN A 98 -17.71 2.91 15.39
N PRO A 99 -17.04 4.01 15.00
CA PRO A 99 -16.44 4.92 15.96
C PRO A 99 -17.51 5.68 16.77
N ARG A 100 -17.25 5.86 18.05
CA ARG A 100 -18.03 6.71 18.95
C ARG A 100 -17.07 7.48 19.84
N ALA A 101 -17.19 8.78 19.90
CA ALA A 101 -16.25 9.63 20.63
C ALA A 101 -16.13 9.28 22.11
N TYR A 102 -17.20 8.81 22.74
CA TYR A 102 -17.22 8.42 24.15
C TYR A 102 -16.84 6.96 24.40
N ILE A 103 -16.73 6.10 23.36
CA ILE A 103 -16.26 4.71 23.48
C ILE A 103 -14.84 4.65 22.92
N LYS A 104 -13.86 4.58 23.82
CA LYS A 104 -12.45 4.53 23.41
C LYS A 104 -12.07 3.09 23.06
N LYS A 105 -11.55 2.91 21.85
CA LYS A 105 -11.05 1.65 21.33
C LYS A 105 -9.55 1.74 21.08
N SER A 106 -8.83 0.65 21.26
CA SER A 106 -7.40 0.55 21.00
C SER A 106 -6.97 -0.91 20.84
N GLY A 107 -5.79 -1.14 20.28
CA GLY A 107 -5.19 -2.45 20.16
C GLY A 107 -6.11 -3.48 19.50
N SER A 108 -6.42 -4.59 20.17
CA SER A 108 -7.21 -5.70 19.63
C SER A 108 -8.68 -5.35 19.29
N THR A 109 -9.17 -4.20 19.74
CA THR A 109 -10.54 -3.75 19.40
C THR A 109 -10.62 -3.00 18.07
N LEU A 110 -9.48 -2.63 17.50
CA LEU A 110 -9.37 -2.08 16.15
C LEU A 110 -9.36 -3.20 15.11
N VAL A 111 -9.82 -2.89 13.92
CA VAL A 111 -10.01 -3.87 12.84
C VAL A 111 -8.85 -3.77 11.83
N PRO A 112 -8.11 -4.87 11.60
CA PRO A 112 -6.93 -4.83 10.73
C PRO A 112 -7.30 -4.68 9.26
N THR A 113 -6.39 -4.08 8.49
CA THR A 113 -6.44 -4.01 7.02
C THR A 113 -5.11 -4.48 6.46
N LEU A 114 -5.17 -5.32 5.43
CA LEU A 114 -4.00 -5.79 4.70
C LEU A 114 -4.05 -5.29 3.25
N ILE A 115 -2.98 -4.62 2.81
CA ILE A 115 -2.75 -4.29 1.40
C ILE A 115 -1.57 -5.12 0.93
N ARG A 116 -1.86 -6.05 0.01
CA ARG A 116 -0.85 -7.01 -0.44
C ARG A 116 0.08 -6.39 -1.48
N GLU A 117 1.18 -7.08 -1.71
CA GLU A 117 2.28 -6.63 -2.55
C GLU A 117 1.84 -6.17 -3.95
N ASN A 118 2.53 -5.18 -4.47
CA ASN A 118 2.32 -4.62 -5.81
C ASN A 118 0.92 -4.00 -6.05
N ALA A 119 0.07 -3.87 -5.02
CA ALA A 119 -1.23 -3.23 -5.18
C ALA A 119 -1.09 -1.72 -5.42
N THR A 120 -2.02 -1.16 -6.19
CA THR A 120 -2.13 0.28 -6.45
C THR A 120 -3.44 0.81 -5.91
N ILE A 121 -3.36 1.81 -5.04
CA ILE A 121 -4.50 2.54 -4.48
C ILE A 121 -4.52 3.93 -5.11
N GLY A 122 -5.57 4.25 -5.85
CA GLY A 122 -5.73 5.53 -6.53
C GLY A 122 -5.94 6.71 -5.58
N ALA A 123 -5.85 7.93 -6.11
CA ALA A 123 -6.11 9.15 -5.35
C ALA A 123 -7.54 9.20 -4.77
N ASN A 124 -7.68 9.72 -3.55
CA ASN A 124 -8.97 9.89 -2.86
C ASN A 124 -9.77 8.58 -2.69
N VAL A 125 -9.13 7.42 -2.74
CA VAL A 125 -9.76 6.14 -2.42
C VAL A 125 -10.04 6.07 -0.93
N THR A 126 -11.21 5.52 -0.54
CA THR A 126 -11.49 5.18 0.85
C THR A 126 -11.48 3.66 1.02
N ILE A 127 -10.67 3.15 1.95
CA ILE A 127 -10.63 1.74 2.33
C ILE A 127 -11.21 1.60 3.74
N VAL A 128 -12.37 0.98 3.83
CA VAL A 128 -12.99 0.62 5.11
C VAL A 128 -12.25 -0.58 5.70
N CYS A 129 -11.93 -0.53 6.99
CA CYS A 129 -11.15 -1.58 7.66
C CYS A 129 -11.82 -2.96 7.62
N GLY A 130 -11.03 -4.01 7.88
CA GLY A 130 -11.48 -5.39 7.84
C GLY A 130 -11.41 -6.04 6.47
N VAL A 131 -10.71 -5.42 5.52
CA VAL A 131 -10.56 -5.94 4.16
C VAL A 131 -9.10 -6.29 3.85
N THR A 132 -8.94 -7.22 2.92
CA THR A 132 -7.67 -7.48 2.24
C THR A 132 -7.75 -6.96 0.82
N ILE A 133 -6.79 -6.14 0.41
CA ILE A 133 -6.57 -5.77 -0.99
C ILE A 133 -5.57 -6.76 -1.58
N GLY A 134 -5.97 -7.49 -2.62
CA GLY A 134 -5.15 -8.53 -3.24
C GLY A 134 -3.90 -8.00 -3.92
N GLN A 135 -2.95 -8.88 -4.17
CA GLN A 135 -1.71 -8.54 -4.87
C GLN A 135 -2.02 -8.04 -6.30
N TYR A 136 -1.26 -7.05 -6.77
CA TYR A 136 -1.48 -6.40 -8.06
C TYR A 136 -2.90 -5.84 -8.29
N ALA A 137 -3.75 -5.79 -7.26
CA ALA A 137 -5.06 -5.15 -7.39
C ALA A 137 -4.90 -3.65 -7.68
N PHE A 138 -5.77 -3.13 -8.51
CA PHE A 138 -5.78 -1.72 -8.87
C PHE A 138 -7.11 -1.07 -8.45
N ILE A 139 -7.04 -0.19 -7.48
CA ILE A 139 -8.19 0.56 -6.99
C ILE A 139 -8.20 1.93 -7.67
N GLY A 140 -9.15 2.15 -8.55
CA GLY A 140 -9.29 3.41 -9.28
C GLY A 140 -9.60 4.57 -8.36
N ALA A 141 -9.17 5.78 -8.76
CA ALA A 141 -9.33 6.99 -7.97
C ALA A 141 -10.79 7.23 -7.54
N GLY A 142 -10.99 7.69 -6.30
CA GLY A 142 -12.31 7.98 -5.72
C GLY A 142 -13.16 6.76 -5.37
N ALA A 143 -12.66 5.54 -5.51
CA ALA A 143 -13.40 4.35 -5.14
C ALA A 143 -13.56 4.21 -3.63
N VAL A 144 -14.66 3.58 -3.19
CA VAL A 144 -14.90 3.23 -1.78
C VAL A 144 -14.93 1.71 -1.63
N VAL A 145 -13.87 1.16 -1.03
CA VAL A 145 -13.70 -0.28 -0.84
C VAL A 145 -14.27 -0.69 0.51
N ILE A 146 -15.31 -1.55 0.48
CA ILE A 146 -16.02 -2.04 1.67
C ILE A 146 -15.97 -3.57 1.81
N ARG A 147 -15.24 -4.26 0.92
CA ARG A 147 -15.06 -5.72 0.89
C ARG A 147 -13.67 -6.04 0.38
N SER A 148 -13.16 -7.22 0.74
CA SER A 148 -11.88 -7.69 0.22
C SER A 148 -11.88 -7.76 -1.30
N VAL A 149 -10.72 -7.47 -1.88
CA VAL A 149 -10.48 -7.33 -3.32
C VAL A 149 -9.63 -8.51 -3.78
N PRO A 150 -10.02 -9.23 -4.83
CA PRO A 150 -9.21 -10.30 -5.40
C PRO A 150 -7.87 -9.83 -5.95
N ASP A 151 -6.92 -10.76 -6.05
CA ASP A 151 -5.65 -10.53 -6.70
C ASP A 151 -5.87 -10.09 -8.17
N PHE A 152 -5.15 -9.06 -8.62
CA PHE A 152 -5.23 -8.47 -9.97
C PHE A 152 -6.56 -7.79 -10.33
N ALA A 153 -7.51 -7.67 -9.41
CA ALA A 153 -8.80 -7.05 -9.71
C ALA A 153 -8.68 -5.54 -9.96
N LEU A 154 -9.43 -5.04 -10.94
CA LEU A 154 -9.64 -3.61 -11.18
C LEU A 154 -10.97 -3.18 -10.54
N ILE A 155 -10.88 -2.31 -9.52
CA ILE A 155 -12.02 -1.81 -8.75
C ILE A 155 -12.24 -0.33 -9.03
N VAL A 156 -13.49 0.08 -9.24
CA VAL A 156 -13.88 1.50 -9.36
C VAL A 156 -15.22 1.77 -8.70
N GLY A 157 -15.50 3.02 -8.39
CA GLY A 157 -16.80 3.53 -7.98
C GLY A 157 -17.07 3.52 -6.47
N ASN A 158 -18.24 4.03 -6.09
CA ASN A 158 -18.75 4.06 -4.72
C ASN A 158 -20.18 3.51 -4.69
N PRO A 159 -20.40 2.33 -4.05
CA PRO A 159 -19.40 1.42 -3.52
C PRO A 159 -18.54 0.79 -4.62
N GLY A 160 -17.29 0.44 -4.30
CA GLY A 160 -16.33 -0.16 -5.24
C GLY A 160 -16.85 -1.46 -5.85
N ARG A 161 -16.72 -1.57 -7.17
CA ARG A 161 -17.10 -2.76 -7.94
C ARG A 161 -15.95 -3.17 -8.85
N GLN A 162 -15.77 -4.47 -8.98
CA GLN A 162 -14.82 -5.01 -9.95
C GLN A 162 -15.37 -4.83 -11.37
N ILE A 163 -14.57 -4.20 -12.24
CA ILE A 163 -14.91 -3.95 -13.65
C ILE A 163 -13.95 -4.66 -14.62
N GLY A 164 -13.01 -5.42 -14.12
CA GLY A 164 -12.02 -6.14 -14.94
C GLY A 164 -10.82 -6.56 -14.11
N TRP A 165 -9.71 -6.74 -14.81
CA TRP A 165 -8.46 -7.25 -14.27
C TRP A 165 -7.27 -6.43 -14.80
N MET A 166 -6.22 -6.37 -14.00
CA MET A 166 -4.97 -5.67 -14.35
C MET A 166 -3.83 -6.67 -14.50
N CYS A 167 -2.94 -6.37 -15.41
CA CYS A 167 -1.68 -7.09 -15.56
C CYS A 167 -0.62 -6.56 -14.56
N VAL A 168 0.41 -7.35 -14.30
CA VAL A 168 1.60 -6.89 -13.53
C VAL A 168 2.28 -5.66 -14.14
N CYS A 169 2.15 -5.43 -15.45
CA CYS A 169 2.66 -4.24 -16.14
C CYS A 169 1.71 -3.04 -16.10
N ALA A 170 0.64 -3.11 -15.29
CA ALA A 170 -0.42 -2.11 -15.16
C ALA A 170 -1.30 -1.90 -16.40
N GLU A 171 -1.25 -2.80 -17.40
CA GLU A 171 -2.19 -2.79 -18.52
C GLU A 171 -3.50 -3.48 -18.12
N LYS A 172 -4.64 -2.94 -18.55
CA LYS A 172 -5.94 -3.59 -18.36
C LYS A 172 -6.03 -4.83 -19.25
N LEU A 173 -6.34 -5.97 -18.63
CA LEU A 173 -6.50 -7.23 -19.37
C LEU A 173 -7.85 -7.28 -20.11
N PRO A 174 -7.89 -7.82 -21.34
CA PRO A 174 -9.12 -8.03 -22.10
C PRO A 174 -9.91 -9.24 -21.56
N LEU A 175 -10.24 -9.18 -20.27
CA LEU A 175 -10.97 -10.23 -19.56
C LEU A 175 -12.09 -9.57 -18.73
N PRO A 176 -13.36 -9.99 -18.86
CA PRO A 176 -14.45 -9.43 -18.06
C PRO A 176 -14.31 -9.77 -16.57
N ALA A 177 -14.80 -8.92 -15.69
CA ALA A 177 -14.76 -9.14 -14.24
C ALA A 177 -15.42 -10.47 -13.81
N GLY A 178 -16.50 -10.87 -14.52
CA GLY A 178 -17.24 -12.12 -14.26
C GLY A 178 -16.74 -13.32 -15.07
N ALA A 179 -15.50 -13.31 -15.58
CA ALA A 179 -14.94 -14.44 -16.32
C ALA A 179 -15.02 -15.74 -15.49
N ALA A 180 -15.36 -16.84 -16.15
CA ALA A 180 -15.48 -18.13 -15.49
C ALA A 180 -14.11 -18.61 -14.98
N ARG A 181 -14.13 -19.47 -13.96
CA ARG A 181 -12.93 -20.15 -13.47
C ARG A 181 -12.24 -20.87 -14.65
N ASP A 182 -10.93 -20.91 -14.58
CA ASP A 182 -10.04 -21.49 -15.59
C ASP A 182 -10.04 -20.76 -16.96
N SER A 183 -10.78 -19.65 -17.09
CA SER A 183 -10.61 -18.76 -18.24
C SER A 183 -9.20 -18.19 -18.25
N SER A 184 -8.57 -18.17 -19.44
CA SER A 184 -7.22 -17.65 -19.62
C SER A 184 -7.22 -16.34 -20.41
N VAL A 185 -6.19 -15.52 -20.19
CA VAL A 185 -5.96 -14.28 -20.92
C VAL A 185 -4.47 -14.02 -21.03
N THR A 186 -4.03 -13.53 -22.18
CA THR A 186 -2.66 -13.05 -22.39
C THR A 186 -2.67 -11.53 -22.48
N CYS A 187 -1.79 -10.87 -21.71
CA CYS A 187 -1.63 -9.43 -21.75
C CYS A 187 -1.16 -8.99 -23.16
N PRO A 188 -1.84 -8.05 -23.82
CA PRO A 188 -1.45 -7.60 -25.16
C PRO A 188 -0.12 -6.84 -25.16
N HIS A 189 0.25 -6.23 -24.04
CA HIS A 189 1.45 -5.42 -23.90
C HIS A 189 2.69 -6.27 -23.53
N CYS A 190 2.67 -6.94 -22.38
CA CYS A 190 3.85 -7.66 -21.86
C CYS A 190 3.86 -9.17 -22.13
N ARG A 191 2.84 -9.71 -22.77
CA ARG A 191 2.69 -11.11 -23.18
C ARG A 191 2.59 -12.15 -22.05
N ARG A 192 2.52 -11.72 -20.79
CA ARG A 192 2.25 -12.64 -19.68
C ARG A 192 0.85 -13.22 -19.79
N SER A 193 0.73 -14.50 -19.46
CA SER A 193 -0.53 -15.23 -19.47
C SER A 193 -1.05 -15.45 -18.05
N PHE A 194 -2.36 -15.37 -17.89
CA PHE A 194 -3.07 -15.50 -16.63
C PHE A 194 -4.22 -16.48 -16.76
N VAL A 195 -4.61 -17.09 -15.64
CA VAL A 195 -5.79 -17.93 -15.51
C VAL A 195 -6.63 -17.45 -14.32
N VAL A 196 -7.95 -17.50 -14.44
CA VAL A 196 -8.87 -17.22 -13.33
C VAL A 196 -8.82 -18.36 -12.32
N ALA A 197 -8.38 -18.03 -11.10
CA ALA A 197 -8.22 -18.96 -9.99
C ALA A 197 -9.07 -18.53 -8.77
N PRO A 198 -9.21 -19.38 -7.75
CA PRO A 198 -9.77 -18.96 -6.48
C PRO A 198 -8.95 -17.77 -5.88
N GLY A 199 -9.65 -16.66 -5.59
CA GLY A 199 -9.00 -15.48 -5.02
C GLY A 199 -8.52 -14.44 -6.03
N GLY A 200 -8.62 -14.69 -7.34
CA GLY A 200 -8.25 -13.72 -8.38
C GLY A 200 -7.62 -14.35 -9.61
N LEU A 201 -6.64 -13.68 -10.20
CA LEU A 201 -5.84 -14.26 -11.28
C LEU A 201 -4.56 -14.90 -10.74
N SER A 202 -4.08 -15.91 -11.45
CA SER A 202 -2.75 -16.50 -11.28
C SER A 202 -1.95 -16.35 -12.56
N VAL A 203 -0.67 -16.02 -12.45
CA VAL A 203 0.27 -15.99 -13.60
C VAL A 203 0.58 -17.43 -13.99
N VAL A 204 0.41 -17.76 -15.28
CA VAL A 204 0.65 -19.11 -15.80
C VAL A 204 2.02 -19.22 -16.44
N GLU A 205 2.48 -18.17 -17.09
CA GLU A 205 3.74 -18.14 -17.82
C GLU A 205 4.47 -16.81 -17.60
N GLU A 206 5.68 -16.87 -17.07
CA GLU A 206 6.60 -15.74 -17.02
C GLU A 206 7.36 -15.66 -18.35
N VAL A 207 6.94 -14.76 -19.22
CA VAL A 207 7.80 -14.33 -20.33
C VAL A 207 8.92 -13.49 -19.71
N LEU A 208 10.15 -14.01 -19.71
CA LEU A 208 11.34 -13.25 -19.36
C LEU A 208 11.44 -12.07 -20.33
N ILE A 209 10.95 -10.92 -19.92
CA ILE A 209 11.24 -9.66 -20.62
C ILE A 209 12.72 -9.41 -20.35
N GLY A 210 13.56 -9.59 -21.38
CA GLY A 210 14.94 -9.15 -21.34
C GLY A 210 14.97 -7.71 -20.86
N LYS A 211 15.84 -7.43 -19.87
CA LYS A 211 16.06 -6.07 -19.39
C LYS A 211 16.42 -5.22 -20.62
N GLY A 212 15.44 -4.48 -21.15
CA GLY A 212 15.70 -3.46 -22.15
C GLY A 212 16.65 -2.46 -21.56
N GLU A 213 17.80 -2.29 -22.20
CA GLU A 213 18.80 -1.29 -21.88
C GLU A 213 18.10 0.08 -21.90
N ASN A 214 18.12 0.75 -20.75
CA ASN A 214 17.74 2.16 -20.68
C ASN A 214 18.76 2.96 -21.48
N GLN A 215 18.34 3.50 -22.60
CA GLN A 215 19.00 4.66 -23.24
C GLN A 215 18.46 5.96 -22.63
#